data_4aa8996adc03859c6df041272ce6155a
#
_entry.id   4aa8996adc03859c6df041272ce6155a
#
_cell.length_a   1.000
_cell.length_b   1.000
_cell.length_c   1.000
_cell.angle_alpha   90.00
_cell.angle_beta   90.00
_cell.angle_gamma   90.00
#
_symmetry.space_group_name_H-M   'P 1'
#
loop_
_entity.id
_entity.type
_entity.pdbx_description
1 polymer ?
#
loop_
_entity_poly.entity_id
_entity_poly.type
_entity_poly.pdbx_seq_one_letter_code
_entity_poly.pdbx_strand_id
1 'polypeptide(L)'
;MKSKIWLLLAGLLCTLPLQAKTWLIDVRTPEEYASEHASGAVNIEYQQILDGVAALGVKKTDELRLYCRSGRRASVAQEALRQQGYQQVTNLGSLEQAEAAIGQAAEQTGN
;
A
#
# COMPACT_ATOMS: atom_id res chain seq x y z
N MET A 1 21.55 -26.20 33.33
CA MET A 1 20.10 -26.09 33.42
C MET A 1 19.60 -24.68 33.30
N LYS A 2 20.17 -23.74 34.05
CA LYS A 2 19.74 -22.36 34.03
C LYS A 2 19.97 -21.66 32.69
N SER A 3 21.01 -22.09 31.95
CA SER A 3 21.35 -21.50 30.66
C SER A 3 20.30 -21.77 29.56
N LYS A 4 19.55 -22.86 29.69
CA LYS A 4 18.52 -23.19 28.70
C LYS A 4 17.34 -22.22 28.73
N ILE A 5 17.02 -21.70 29.88
CA ILE A 5 15.93 -20.72 30.05
C ILE A 5 16.28 -19.41 29.38
N TRP A 6 17.51 -18.99 29.47
CA TRP A 6 17.98 -17.76 28.83
C TRP A 6 17.92 -17.84 27.31
N LEU A 7 18.27 -18.99 26.75
CA LEU A 7 18.22 -19.18 25.28
C LEU A 7 16.81 -19.08 24.76
N LEU A 8 15.84 -19.60 25.50
CA LEU A 8 14.43 -19.52 25.11
C LEU A 8 13.92 -18.09 25.10
N LEU A 9 14.29 -17.30 26.09
CA LEU A 9 13.90 -15.90 26.16
C LEU A 9 14.48 -15.08 25.01
N ALA A 10 15.73 -15.31 24.67
CA ALA A 10 16.37 -14.64 23.55
C ALA A 10 15.68 -14.97 22.23
N GLY A 11 15.29 -16.23 22.04
CA GLY A 11 14.56 -16.66 20.84
C GLY A 11 13.21 -15.96 20.70
N LEU A 12 12.49 -15.77 21.78
CA LEU A 12 11.21 -15.09 21.76
C LEU A 12 11.34 -13.62 21.35
N LEU A 13 12.37 -12.94 21.82
CA LEU A 13 12.60 -11.54 21.50
C LEU A 13 12.94 -11.32 20.02
N CYS A 14 13.53 -12.33 19.36
CA CYS A 14 13.96 -12.21 17.97
C CYS A 14 12.86 -12.55 16.97
N THR A 15 11.67 -12.97 17.40
CA THR A 15 10.63 -13.48 16.52
C THR A 15 9.52 -12.49 16.19
N LEU A 16 9.63 -11.24 16.65
CA LEU A 16 8.62 -10.24 16.31
C LEU A 16 8.68 -9.91 14.81
N PRO A 17 7.60 -10.18 14.07
CA PRO A 17 7.61 -9.90 12.63
C PRO A 17 7.55 -8.41 12.35
N LEU A 18 8.24 -7.99 11.30
CA LEU A 18 8.07 -6.65 10.75
C LEU A 18 6.79 -6.66 9.92
N GLN A 19 5.86 -5.81 10.27
CA GLN A 19 4.60 -5.73 9.51
C GLN A 19 4.74 -4.77 8.35
N ALA A 20 4.30 -5.21 7.17
CA ALA A 20 4.21 -4.38 6.00
C ALA A 20 3.06 -3.39 6.18
N LYS A 21 3.23 -2.19 5.68
CA LYS A 21 2.16 -1.19 5.64
C LYS A 21 1.33 -1.37 4.39
N THR A 22 0.09 -0.88 4.44
CA THR A 22 -0.77 -0.77 3.28
C THR A 22 -0.92 0.70 2.91
N TRP A 23 -0.68 1.01 1.65
CA TRP A 23 -0.76 2.37 1.11
C TRP A 23 -1.86 2.42 0.08
N LEU A 24 -2.75 3.41 0.21
CA LEU A 24 -3.76 3.69 -0.80
C LEU A 24 -3.31 4.92 -1.56
N ILE A 25 -3.12 4.80 -2.86
CA ILE A 25 -2.54 5.85 -3.69
C ILE A 25 -3.47 6.19 -4.83
N ASP A 26 -3.84 7.47 -4.87
CA ASP A 26 -4.59 8.06 -5.97
C ASP A 26 -3.57 8.52 -7.02
N VAL A 27 -3.57 7.89 -8.19
CA VAL A 27 -2.59 8.22 -9.23
C VAL A 27 -3.12 9.19 -10.27
N ARG A 28 -4.22 9.87 -9.93
CA ARG A 28 -4.81 10.92 -10.77
C ARG A 28 -4.09 12.25 -10.55
N THR A 29 -4.57 13.30 -11.22
CA THR A 29 -4.00 14.63 -11.07
C THR A 29 -4.31 15.21 -9.68
N PRO A 30 -3.51 16.20 -9.23
CA PRO A 30 -3.82 16.88 -7.97
C PRO A 30 -5.20 17.54 -7.95
N GLU A 31 -5.66 18.02 -9.09
CA GLU A 31 -6.97 18.67 -9.20
C GLU A 31 -8.10 17.66 -9.00
N GLU A 32 -7.97 16.48 -9.60
CA GLU A 32 -8.94 15.42 -9.39
C GLU A 32 -8.96 14.98 -7.92
N TYR A 33 -7.79 14.82 -7.33
CA TYR A 33 -7.66 14.43 -5.93
C TYR A 33 -8.28 15.48 -4.99
N ALA A 34 -8.03 16.76 -5.25
CA ALA A 34 -8.57 17.84 -4.43
C ALA A 34 -10.10 17.92 -4.50
N SER A 35 -10.65 17.60 -5.67
CA SER A 35 -12.10 17.59 -5.86
C SER A 35 -12.77 16.49 -5.04
N GLU A 36 -12.23 15.29 -5.07
CA GLU A 36 -12.77 14.13 -4.36
C GLU A 36 -11.73 13.04 -4.37
N HIS A 37 -11.54 12.35 -3.28
CA HIS A 37 -10.63 11.19 -3.22
C HIS A 37 -11.09 10.20 -2.14
N ALA A 38 -10.61 8.99 -2.24
CA ALA A 38 -10.94 7.94 -1.27
C ALA A 38 -10.27 8.24 0.07
N SER A 39 -10.98 7.94 1.16
CA SER A 39 -10.50 8.18 2.51
C SER A 39 -9.14 7.51 2.75
N GLY A 40 -8.18 8.28 3.22
CA GLY A 40 -6.84 7.77 3.52
C GLY A 40 -5.90 7.72 2.33
N ALA A 41 -6.35 8.08 1.13
CA ALA A 41 -5.50 8.06 -0.05
C ALA A 41 -4.49 9.19 -0.03
N VAL A 42 -3.28 8.89 -0.50
CA VAL A 42 -2.27 9.92 -0.82
C VAL A 42 -2.25 10.09 -2.34
N ASN A 43 -1.91 11.28 -2.79
CA ASN A 43 -1.87 11.56 -4.22
C ASN A 43 -0.45 11.51 -4.75
N ILE A 44 -0.23 10.64 -5.72
CA ILE A 44 1.02 10.58 -6.50
C ILE A 44 0.60 10.32 -7.92
N GLU A 45 0.77 11.30 -8.81
CA GLU A 45 0.42 11.09 -10.22
C GLU A 45 1.19 9.91 -10.80
N TYR A 46 0.56 9.20 -11.71
CA TYR A 46 1.13 7.93 -12.21
C TYR A 46 2.50 8.10 -12.87
N GLN A 47 2.77 9.24 -13.50
CA GLN A 47 4.08 9.49 -14.12
C GLN A 47 5.20 9.64 -13.08
N GLN A 48 4.84 9.96 -11.85
CA GLN A 48 5.79 10.22 -10.77
C GLN A 48 5.77 9.14 -9.71
N ILE A 49 5.18 7.99 -10.03
CA ILE A 49 4.91 6.96 -9.01
C ILE A 49 6.20 6.46 -8.33
N LEU A 50 7.26 6.23 -9.09
CA LEU A 50 8.50 5.69 -8.51
C LEU A 50 9.15 6.69 -7.55
N ASP A 51 9.25 7.93 -7.96
CA ASP A 51 9.83 8.98 -7.10
C ASP A 51 8.95 9.25 -5.88
N GLY A 52 7.64 9.23 -6.08
CA GLY A 52 6.69 9.51 -5.01
C GLY A 52 6.71 8.46 -3.92
N VAL A 53 6.72 7.18 -4.28
CA VAL A 53 6.75 6.11 -3.27
C VAL A 53 8.10 6.08 -2.55
N ALA A 54 9.18 6.38 -3.26
CA ALA A 54 10.50 6.46 -2.65
C ALA A 54 10.55 7.60 -1.61
N ALA A 55 10.00 8.76 -1.95
CA ALA A 55 9.96 9.91 -1.05
C ALA A 55 9.15 9.62 0.21
N LEU A 56 8.09 8.81 0.12
CA LEU A 56 7.28 8.43 1.27
C LEU A 56 7.90 7.32 2.11
N GLY A 57 8.96 6.70 1.65
CA GLY A 57 9.59 5.60 2.37
C GLY A 57 8.83 4.29 2.23
N VAL A 58 8.08 4.11 1.16
CA VAL A 58 7.36 2.86 0.90
C VAL A 58 8.37 1.74 0.69
N LYS A 59 8.17 0.63 1.38
CA LYS A 59 9.07 -0.53 1.28
C LYS A 59 8.60 -1.46 0.17
N LYS A 60 9.55 -2.20 -0.41
CA LYS A 60 9.24 -3.16 -1.47
C LYS A 60 8.26 -4.25 -1.01
N THR A 61 8.21 -4.52 0.28
CA THR A 61 7.29 -5.50 0.86
C THR A 61 5.96 -4.89 1.31
N ASP A 62 5.81 -3.58 1.25
CA ASP A 62 4.54 -2.93 1.60
C ASP A 62 3.49 -3.24 0.54
N GLU A 63 2.23 -3.22 0.95
CA GLU A 63 1.11 -3.39 0.03
C GLU A 63 0.72 -2.04 -0.55
N LEU A 64 0.68 -1.97 -1.87
CA LEU A 64 0.30 -0.76 -2.59
C LEU A 64 -1.02 -0.99 -3.31
N ARG A 65 -2.00 -0.15 -3.04
CA ARG A 65 -3.30 -0.19 -3.70
C ARG A 65 -3.47 1.10 -4.46
N LEU A 66 -3.60 0.99 -5.75
CA LEU A 66 -3.66 2.14 -6.66
C LEU A 66 -5.04 2.28 -7.25
N TYR A 67 -5.49 3.50 -7.48
CA TYR A 67 -6.69 3.74 -8.25
C TYR A 67 -6.55 5.01 -9.07
N CYS A 68 -7.36 5.12 -10.12
CA CYS A 68 -7.48 6.33 -10.90
C CYS A 68 -8.95 6.50 -11.30
N ARG A 69 -9.24 6.92 -12.51
CA ARG A 69 -10.61 7.11 -12.95
C ARG A 69 -11.20 5.84 -13.57
N SER A 70 -10.41 5.16 -14.37
CA SER A 70 -10.83 3.96 -15.08
C SER A 70 -9.94 2.74 -14.83
N GLY A 71 -8.86 2.91 -14.05
CA GLY A 71 -7.86 1.86 -13.84
C GLY A 71 -6.70 1.89 -14.81
N ARG A 72 -6.79 2.70 -15.88
CA ARG A 72 -5.75 2.74 -16.91
C ARG A 72 -4.44 3.34 -16.42
N ARG A 73 -4.50 4.51 -15.79
CA ARG A 73 -3.31 5.17 -15.22
C ARG A 73 -2.72 4.34 -14.10
N ALA A 74 -3.60 3.73 -13.29
CA ALA A 74 -3.18 2.84 -12.20
C ALA A 74 -2.46 1.61 -12.75
N SER A 75 -2.89 1.10 -13.91
CA SER A 75 -2.22 -0.04 -14.56
C SER A 75 -0.79 0.33 -14.98
N VAL A 76 -0.59 1.53 -15.52
CA VAL A 76 0.75 2.00 -15.89
C VAL A 76 1.64 2.11 -14.65
N ALA A 77 1.13 2.70 -13.57
CA ALA A 77 1.88 2.82 -12.33
C ALA A 77 2.19 1.45 -11.72
N GLN A 78 1.23 0.54 -11.76
CA GLN A 78 1.40 -0.82 -11.26
C GLN A 78 2.56 -1.53 -11.95
N GLU A 79 2.61 -1.45 -13.26
CA GLU A 79 3.67 -2.07 -14.03
C GLU A 79 5.04 -1.48 -13.69
N ALA A 80 5.12 -0.16 -13.59
CA ALA A 80 6.37 0.50 -13.23
C ALA A 80 6.87 0.06 -11.85
N LEU A 81 5.95 -0.04 -10.90
CA LEU A 81 6.29 -0.46 -9.54
C LEU A 81 6.76 -1.91 -9.51
N ARG A 82 6.07 -2.80 -10.22
CA ARG A 82 6.46 -4.21 -10.28
C ARG A 82 7.85 -4.38 -10.88
N GLN A 83 8.16 -3.64 -11.92
CA GLN A 83 9.48 -3.70 -12.53
C GLN A 83 10.59 -3.25 -11.59
N GLN A 84 10.26 -2.39 -10.63
CA GLN A 84 11.22 -1.93 -9.63
C GLN A 84 11.26 -2.80 -8.39
N GLY A 85 10.53 -3.92 -8.39
CA GLY A 85 10.62 -4.89 -7.31
C GLY A 85 9.60 -4.75 -6.20
N TYR A 86 8.60 -3.87 -6.34
CA TYR A 86 7.51 -3.81 -5.38
C TYR A 86 6.66 -5.07 -5.55
N GLN A 87 6.45 -5.79 -4.45
CA GLN A 87 5.94 -7.17 -4.50
C GLN A 87 4.43 -7.26 -4.46
N GLN A 88 3.76 -6.29 -3.88
CA GLN A 88 2.32 -6.34 -3.66
C GLN A 88 1.67 -5.06 -4.19
N VAL A 89 1.34 -5.04 -5.48
CA VAL A 89 0.74 -3.86 -6.11
C VAL A 89 -0.58 -4.26 -6.75
N THR A 90 -1.66 -3.67 -6.28
CA THR A 90 -3.01 -3.94 -6.75
C THR A 90 -3.61 -2.71 -7.41
N ASN A 91 -4.22 -2.90 -8.56
CA ASN A 91 -4.99 -1.86 -9.24
C ASN A 91 -6.46 -2.01 -8.84
N LEU A 92 -6.97 -1.06 -8.07
CA LEU A 92 -8.36 -1.10 -7.60
C LEU A 92 -9.36 -0.56 -8.63
N GLY A 93 -8.86 0.04 -9.70
CA GLY A 93 -9.71 0.57 -10.76
C GLY A 93 -10.08 2.02 -10.56
N SER A 94 -11.36 2.30 -10.40
CA SER A 94 -11.89 3.66 -10.24
C SER A 94 -11.94 4.08 -8.77
N LEU A 95 -12.20 5.37 -8.54
CA LEU A 95 -12.45 5.88 -7.20
C LEU A 95 -13.59 5.11 -6.51
N GLU A 96 -14.68 4.85 -7.23
CA GLU A 96 -15.82 4.13 -6.67
C GLU A 96 -15.43 2.71 -6.28
N GLN A 97 -14.66 2.03 -7.12
CA GLN A 97 -14.18 0.68 -6.81
C GLN A 97 -13.20 0.70 -5.64
N ALA A 98 -12.36 1.72 -5.54
CA ALA A 98 -11.46 1.86 -4.42
C ALA A 98 -12.22 2.07 -3.10
N GLU A 99 -13.24 2.92 -3.13
CA GLU A 99 -14.07 3.16 -1.95
C GLU A 99 -14.82 1.90 -1.52
N ALA A 100 -15.32 1.12 -2.48
CA ALA A 100 -15.98 -0.15 -2.18
C ALA A 100 -15.00 -1.14 -1.54
N ALA A 101 -13.78 -1.21 -2.03
CA ALA A 101 -12.76 -2.10 -1.47
C ALA A 101 -12.40 -1.71 -0.03
N ILE A 102 -12.32 -0.42 0.25
CA ILE A 102 -12.05 0.10 1.59
C ILE A 102 -13.22 -0.26 2.52
N GLY A 103 -14.44 -0.06 2.07
CA GLY A 103 -15.63 -0.39 2.86
C GLY A 103 -15.69 -1.87 3.22
N GLN A 104 -15.39 -2.74 2.27
CA GLN A 104 -15.34 -4.18 2.52
C GLN A 104 -14.27 -4.56 3.53
N ALA A 105 -13.08 -3.97 3.41
CA ALA A 105 -11.99 -4.22 4.36
C ALA A 105 -12.37 -3.76 5.77
N ALA A 106 -13.02 -2.61 5.89
CA ALA A 106 -13.48 -2.10 7.19
C ALA A 106 -14.53 -3.02 7.82
N GLU A 107 -15.45 -3.54 7.01
CA GLU A 107 -16.45 -4.48 7.50
C GLU A 107 -15.83 -5.78 8.03
N GLN A 108 -14.81 -6.27 7.32
CA GLN A 108 -14.13 -7.50 7.71
C GLN A 108 -13.33 -7.32 9.01
N THR A 109 -12.76 -6.15 9.22
CA THR A 109 -11.96 -5.88 10.41
C THR A 109 -12.80 -5.36 11.59
N GLY A 110 -13.97 -4.85 11.32
CA GLY A 110 -14.86 -4.31 12.34
C GLY A 110 -15.59 -5.35 13.18
N ASN A 111 -15.48 -6.60 12.80
CA ASN A 111 -16.10 -7.70 13.52
C ASN A 111 -15.10 -8.42 14.40
#